data_be5c642a83f4a71921fd8136d9e13300
#
_entry.id   be5c642a83f4a71921fd8136d9e13300
#
_cell.length_a   1.000
_cell.length_b   1.000
_cell.length_c   1.000
_cell.angle_alpha   90.00
_cell.angle_beta   90.00
_cell.angle_gamma   90.00
#
_symmetry.space_group_name_H-M   'P 1'
#
loop_
_entity.id
_entity.type
_entity.pdbx_description
1 polymer ?
#
loop_
_entity_poly.entity_id
_entity_poly.type
_entity_poly.pdbx_seq_one_letter_code
_entity_poly.pdbx_strand_id
1 'polypeptide(L)'
;LLFIHTPESNRFGCEDCNLAYQNASLMAESLGVSQVYMGFVMSAVKQDNKRGLAKSLGIDGHIHAIMALGMPAFRYPNYIDRKDIKVTKLE
;
A
#
# COMPACT_ATOMS: atom_id res chain seq x y z
N LEU A 1 -11.41 2.34 3.39
CA LEU A 1 -9.97 2.08 3.58
C LEU A 1 -9.69 0.58 3.65
N LEU A 2 -8.60 0.19 3.06
CA LEU A 2 -8.10 -1.19 3.09
C LEU A 2 -6.78 -1.23 3.84
N PHE A 3 -6.73 -2.05 4.90
CA PHE A 3 -5.52 -2.20 5.72
C PHE A 3 -4.87 -3.53 5.41
N ILE A 4 -3.59 -3.51 5.06
CA ILE A 4 -2.83 -4.71 4.75
C ILE A 4 -1.83 -4.92 5.88
N HIS A 5 -1.93 -6.06 6.54
CA HIS A 5 -1.13 -6.34 7.73
C HIS A 5 -0.63 -7.78 7.73
N THR A 6 0.38 -8.02 8.56
CA THR A 6 0.95 -9.35 8.76
C THR A 6 1.15 -9.60 10.25
N PRO A 7 1.25 -10.88 10.67
CA PRO A 7 1.64 -11.20 12.05
C PRO A 7 3.02 -10.64 12.38
N GLU A 8 3.26 -10.37 13.65
CA GLU A 8 4.56 -9.89 14.12
C GLU A 8 5.70 -10.84 13.76
N SER A 9 5.42 -12.12 13.72
CA SER A 9 6.42 -13.14 13.40
C SER A 9 6.88 -13.13 11.94
N ASN A 10 6.17 -12.43 11.07
CA ASN A 10 6.54 -12.38 9.66
C ASN A 10 7.70 -11.42 9.45
N ARG A 11 8.86 -11.99 9.17
CA ARG A 11 10.11 -11.28 8.98
C ARG A 11 10.08 -10.33 7.78
N PHE A 12 9.35 -10.70 6.74
CA PHE A 12 9.24 -9.93 5.50
C PHE A 12 7.88 -9.27 5.36
N GLY A 13 7.24 -8.95 6.47
CA GLY A 13 5.88 -8.40 6.47
C GLY A 13 5.74 -7.12 5.67
N CYS A 14 6.69 -6.20 5.78
CA CYS A 14 6.64 -4.95 5.04
C CYS A 14 6.67 -5.20 3.52
N GLU A 15 7.59 -6.03 3.06
CA GLU A 15 7.73 -6.36 1.65
C GLU A 15 6.49 -7.09 1.14
N ASP A 16 6.01 -8.07 1.89
CA ASP A 16 4.83 -8.84 1.51
C ASP A 16 3.58 -7.97 1.39
N CYS A 17 3.39 -7.06 2.34
CA CYS A 17 2.24 -6.15 2.32
C CYS A 17 2.30 -5.19 1.13
N ASN A 18 3.48 -4.69 0.81
CA ASN A 18 3.62 -3.75 -0.29
C ASN A 18 3.49 -4.44 -1.66
N LEU A 19 3.92 -5.69 -1.77
CA LEU A 19 3.67 -6.49 -2.98
C LEU A 19 2.17 -6.76 -3.13
N ALA A 20 1.50 -7.09 -2.05
CA ALA A 20 0.05 -7.28 -2.06
C ALA A 20 -0.67 -5.98 -2.43
N TYR A 21 -0.19 -4.85 -1.91
CA TYR A 21 -0.71 -3.53 -2.26
C TYR A 21 -0.65 -3.30 -3.77
N GLN A 22 0.50 -3.57 -4.38
CA GLN A 22 0.67 -3.34 -5.82
C GLN A 22 -0.29 -4.21 -6.63
N ASN A 23 -0.46 -5.47 -6.25
CA ASN A 23 -1.42 -6.35 -6.92
C ASN A 23 -2.85 -5.82 -6.78
N ALA A 24 -3.22 -5.33 -5.61
CA ALA A 24 -4.54 -4.76 -5.38
C ALA A 24 -4.73 -3.48 -6.20
N SER A 25 -3.71 -2.65 -6.33
CA SER A 25 -3.80 -1.41 -7.10
C SER A 25 -4.01 -1.68 -8.58
N LEU A 26 -3.34 -2.68 -9.12
CA LEU A 26 -3.52 -3.08 -10.52
C LEU A 26 -4.93 -3.63 -10.76
N MET A 27 -5.44 -4.43 -9.84
CA MET A 27 -6.80 -4.94 -9.93
C MET A 27 -7.81 -3.80 -9.86
N ALA A 28 -7.62 -2.85 -8.96
CA ALA A 28 -8.50 -1.68 -8.83
C ALA A 28 -8.56 -0.90 -10.14
N GLU A 29 -7.41 -0.66 -10.77
CA GLU A 29 -7.34 0.03 -12.04
C GLU A 29 -8.13 -0.72 -13.12
N SER A 30 -7.99 -2.02 -13.17
CA SER A 30 -8.72 -2.84 -14.16
C SER A 30 -10.22 -2.81 -13.96
N LEU A 31 -10.69 -2.55 -12.73
CA LEU A 31 -12.11 -2.45 -12.40
C LEU A 31 -12.65 -1.03 -12.48
N GLY A 32 -11.82 -0.05 -12.84
CA GLY A 32 -12.23 1.34 -12.90
C GLY A 32 -12.34 2.01 -11.53
N VAL A 33 -11.68 1.47 -10.52
CA VAL A 33 -11.67 2.00 -9.15
C VAL A 33 -10.36 2.74 -8.93
N SER A 34 -10.44 3.96 -8.40
CA SER A 34 -9.25 4.73 -8.05
C SER A 34 -8.74 4.35 -6.67
N GLN A 35 -7.43 4.47 -6.48
CA GLN A 35 -6.80 4.18 -5.20
C GLN A 35 -5.72 5.22 -4.88
N VAL A 36 -5.46 5.39 -3.59
CA VAL A 36 -4.40 6.25 -3.09
C VAL A 36 -3.70 5.55 -1.94
N TYR A 37 -2.37 5.54 -1.96
CA TYR A 37 -1.57 5.07 -0.84
C TYR A 37 -1.59 6.11 0.27
N MET A 38 -2.00 5.71 1.47
CA MET A 38 -2.14 6.62 2.60
C MET A 38 -0.82 6.82 3.33
N GLY A 39 0.10 7.55 2.70
CA GLY A 39 1.46 7.73 3.19
C GLY A 39 1.55 8.44 4.54
N PHE A 40 0.76 9.49 4.76
CA PHE A 40 0.77 10.20 6.03
C PHE A 40 0.30 9.30 7.18
N VAL A 41 -0.76 8.53 6.95
CA VAL A 41 -1.26 7.61 7.98
C VAL A 41 -0.23 6.53 8.25
N MET A 42 0.44 6.02 7.21
CA MET A 42 1.51 5.04 7.38
C MET A 42 2.69 5.60 8.16
N SER A 43 3.05 6.85 7.95
CA SER A 43 4.09 7.50 8.75
C SER A 43 3.72 7.55 10.22
N ALA A 44 2.47 7.89 10.53
CA ALA A 44 1.98 7.90 11.90
C ALA A 44 2.00 6.50 12.51
N VAL A 45 1.59 5.48 11.75
CA VAL A 45 1.60 4.10 12.21
C VAL A 45 3.02 3.65 12.54
N LYS A 46 4.00 3.97 11.69
CA LYS A 46 5.39 3.58 11.91
C LYS A 46 5.98 4.23 13.16
N GLN A 47 5.54 5.44 13.50
CA GLN A 47 6.02 6.17 14.67
C GLN A 47 5.27 5.81 15.95
N ASP A 48 4.17 5.08 15.85
CA ASP A 48 3.35 4.71 17.00
C ASP A 48 3.85 3.40 17.60
N ASN A 49 4.71 3.50 18.59
CA ASN A 49 5.28 2.34 19.28
C ASN A 49 4.23 1.51 20.02
N LYS A 50 3.10 2.11 20.36
CA LYS A 50 2.03 1.44 21.10
C LYS A 50 1.04 0.73 20.18
N ARG A 51 1.18 0.90 18.87
CA ARG A 51 0.31 0.31 17.85
C ARG A 51 -1.17 0.58 18.11
N GLY A 52 -1.48 1.83 18.46
CA GLY A 52 -2.83 2.24 18.83
C GLY A 52 -3.86 1.97 17.74
N LEU A 53 -3.54 2.27 16.48
CA LEU A 53 -4.46 2.04 15.38
C LEU A 53 -4.74 0.55 15.18
N ALA A 54 -3.69 -0.28 15.18
CA ALA A 54 -3.85 -1.72 15.02
C ALA A 54 -4.72 -2.30 16.15
N LYS A 55 -4.46 -1.87 17.38
CA LYS A 55 -5.24 -2.33 18.53
C LYS A 55 -6.71 -1.92 18.44
N SER A 56 -6.97 -0.70 18.01
CA SER A 56 -8.36 -0.21 17.90
C SER A 56 -9.13 -0.93 16.78
N LEU A 57 -8.43 -1.45 15.78
CA LEU A 57 -9.03 -2.22 14.70
C LEU A 57 -9.07 -3.72 14.97
N GLY A 58 -8.55 -4.16 16.11
CA GLY A 58 -8.47 -5.58 16.44
C GLY A 58 -7.43 -6.35 15.63
N ILE A 59 -6.43 -5.68 15.13
CA ILE A 59 -5.37 -6.30 14.33
C ILE A 59 -4.22 -6.71 15.24
N ASP A 60 -3.86 -7.98 15.15
CA ASP A 60 -2.85 -8.63 15.97
C ASP A 60 -1.55 -8.74 15.16
N GLY A 61 -0.88 -7.64 14.97
CA GLY A 61 0.34 -7.61 14.14
C GLY A 61 0.66 -6.21 13.72
N HIS A 62 1.37 -6.10 12.59
CA HIS A 62 1.78 -4.80 12.05
C HIS A 62 1.04 -4.46 10.77
N ILE A 63 0.57 -3.22 10.69
CA ILE A 63 0.01 -2.67 9.46
C ILE A 63 1.17 -2.11 8.65
N HIS A 64 1.32 -2.55 7.41
CA HIS A 64 2.42 -2.12 6.54
C HIS A 64 1.96 -1.32 5.33
N ALA A 65 0.68 -1.36 4.99
CA ALA A 65 0.15 -0.58 3.88
C ALA A 65 -1.32 -0.26 4.11
N ILE A 66 -1.74 0.92 3.69
CA ILE A 66 -3.13 1.38 3.80
C ILE A 66 -3.51 1.99 2.46
N MET A 67 -4.64 1.54 1.91
CA MET A 67 -5.16 1.99 0.63
C MET A 67 -6.52 2.65 0.82
N ALA A 68 -6.71 3.83 0.23
CA ALA A 68 -8.02 4.42 0.09
C ALA A 68 -8.56 4.09 -1.29
N LEU A 69 -9.78 3.59 -1.36
CA LEU A 69 -10.45 3.23 -2.59
C LEU A 69 -11.65 4.13 -2.83
N GLY A 70 -11.92 4.47 -4.08
CA GLY A 70 -13.08 5.28 -4.42
C GLY A 70 -13.33 5.28 -5.92
N MET A 71 -14.52 5.73 -6.31
CA MET A 71 -14.81 5.88 -7.72
C MET A 71 -14.22 7.21 -8.21
N PRO A 72 -13.55 7.23 -9.37
CA PRO A 72 -12.96 8.46 -9.88
C PRO A 72 -14.05 9.46 -10.30
N ALA A 73 -13.86 10.72 -9.91
CA ALA A 73 -14.73 11.81 -10.33
C ALA A 73 -14.45 12.23 -11.79
N PHE A 74 -13.22 12.02 -12.22
CA PHE A 74 -12.78 12.30 -13.59
C PHE A 74 -11.59 11.43 -13.93
N ARG A 75 -11.23 11.36 -15.21
CA ARG A 75 -10.05 10.66 -15.68
C ARG A 75 -9.09 11.64 -16.31
N TYR A 76 -7.81 11.43 -16.08
CA TYR A 76 -6.79 12.20 -16.76
C TYR A 76 -6.67 11.70 -18.21
N PRO A 77 -6.74 12.60 -19.19
CA PRO A 77 -6.68 12.18 -20.60
C PRO A 77 -5.31 11.68 -21.02
N ASN A 78 -4.27 12.07 -20.28
CA ASN A 78 -2.89 11.72 -20.60
C ASN A 78 -2.21 11.10 -19.41
N TYR A 79 -1.21 10.27 -19.68
CA TYR A 79 -0.37 9.72 -18.64
C TYR A 79 0.97 10.46 -18.62
N ILE A 80 1.69 10.30 -17.53
CA ILE A 80 3.02 10.90 -17.36
C ILE A 80 4.07 9.86 -17.74
N ASP A 81 4.94 10.20 -18.69
CA ASP A 81 6.08 9.36 -19.03
C ASP A 81 7.09 9.40 -17.90
N ARG A 82 7.55 8.24 -17.52
CA ARG A 82 8.56 8.11 -16.48
C ARG A 82 9.88 7.67 -17.10
N LYS A 83 10.96 7.99 -16.41
CA LYS A 83 12.29 7.52 -16.83
C LYS A 83 12.34 6.00 -16.81
N ASP A 84 13.03 5.45 -17.80
CA ASP A 84 13.23 4.00 -17.85
C ASP A 84 14.05 3.54 -16.65
N ILE A 85 13.71 2.35 -16.20
CA ILE A 85 14.45 1.71 -15.11
C ILE A 85 15.75 1.17 -15.68
N LYS A 86 16.86 1.51 -15.02
CA LYS A 86 18.16 0.95 -15.39
C LYS A 86 18.30 -0.42 -14.76
N VAL A 87 18.58 -1.40 -15.58
CA VAL A 87 18.82 -2.76 -15.12
C VAL A 87 20.24 -3.16 -15.50
N THR A 88 21.02 -3.55 -14.49
CA THR A 88 22.38 -4.01 -14.68
C THR A 88 22.41 -5.52 -14.55
N LYS A 89 22.88 -6.20 -15.59
CA LYS A 89 23.08 -7.66 -15.55
C LYS A 89 24.49 -7.97 -15.11
N LEU A 90 24.58 -8.91 -14.19
CA LEU A 90 25.87 -9.47 -13.76
C LEU A 90 26.04 -10.80 -14.51
N GLU A 91 27.15 -10.91 -15.21
CA GLU A 91 27.49 -12.12 -15.96
C GLU A 91 28.43 -13.03 -15.20
#